data_b6730de111f1af4e5e547d6325569790
#
_entry.id   b6730de111f1af4e5e547d6325569790
#
_cell.length_a   1.000
_cell.length_b   1.000
_cell.length_c   1.000
_cell.angle_alpha   90.00
_cell.angle_beta   90.00
_cell.angle_gamma   90.00
#
_symmetry.space_group_name_H-M   'P 1'
#
loop_
_entity.id
_entity.type
_entity.pdbx_description
1 polymer ?
#
loop_
_entity_poly.entity_id
_entity_poly.type
_entity_poly.pdbx_seq_one_letter_code
_entity_poly.pdbx_strand_id
1 'polypeptide(L)'
;MDLESFNTSRESLVPLLALNNKSNKNIIIFPTDKEAIEFSTDFSNLNKDIFHLPSWDTLSYDSFAPSLDIQGKRLEIAHLLLTTDTYNIATSIKAIAQRIYFEELEICNISLNEEIDFDLLIENLIHLKYQRKDRVESKGSFAIRGGQLDVFPINYNLPLRVIFDGDLVNEIKTFDTISQRSISEKSNFLVVPATELFQIQQSDILNLSSHNKENLDDYEFFQYSQNLELEKCLLDLTLSLIHI
;
A
#
# COMPACT_ATOMS: atom_id res chain seq x y z
N MET A 1 -22.89 -8.01 3.62
CA MET A 1 -22.25 -7.29 4.74
C MET A 1 -23.35 -6.59 5.51
N ASP A 2 -23.57 -6.97 6.77
CA ASP A 2 -24.62 -6.33 7.57
C ASP A 2 -24.07 -5.01 8.11
N LEU A 3 -24.78 -3.92 7.85
CA LEU A 3 -24.48 -2.61 8.41
C LEU A 3 -25.04 -2.55 9.82
N GLU A 4 -24.15 -2.59 10.81
CA GLU A 4 -24.51 -2.34 12.20
C GLU A 4 -23.95 -0.98 12.63
N SER A 5 -24.81 -0.13 13.18
CA SER A 5 -24.38 1.14 13.78
C SER A 5 -24.35 1.00 15.30
N PHE A 6 -23.23 1.34 15.90
CA PHE A 6 -23.05 1.30 17.34
C PHE A 6 -22.99 2.72 17.91
N ASN A 7 -23.90 3.05 18.82
CA ASN A 7 -23.83 4.27 19.59
C ASN A 7 -23.28 3.96 20.99
N THR A 8 -21.96 3.76 21.06
CA THR A 8 -21.27 3.37 22.30
C THR A 8 -19.92 4.06 22.41
N SER A 9 -19.32 4.06 23.61
CA SER A 9 -17.97 4.55 23.77
C SER A 9 -16.95 3.61 23.10
N ARG A 10 -15.84 4.16 22.63
CA ARG A 10 -14.74 3.38 22.03
C ARG A 10 -14.26 2.24 22.95
N GLU A 11 -14.16 2.52 24.26
CA GLU A 11 -13.72 1.56 25.26
C GLU A 11 -14.61 0.31 25.35
N SER A 12 -15.91 0.47 25.07
CA SER A 12 -16.87 -0.63 25.02
C SER A 12 -16.92 -1.31 23.66
N LEU A 13 -16.57 -0.61 22.59
CA LEU A 13 -16.63 -1.13 21.22
C LEU A 13 -15.53 -2.18 20.96
N VAL A 14 -14.32 -1.95 21.46
CA VAL A 14 -13.17 -2.85 21.26
C VAL A 14 -13.47 -4.28 21.76
N PRO A 15 -13.86 -4.51 23.02
CA PRO A 15 -14.17 -5.86 23.50
C PRO A 15 -15.41 -6.44 22.83
N LEU A 16 -16.41 -5.62 22.50
CA LEU A 16 -17.66 -6.07 21.88
C LEU A 16 -17.41 -6.63 20.47
N LEU A 17 -16.60 -5.98 19.66
CA LEU A 17 -16.21 -6.45 18.33
C LEU A 17 -15.27 -7.67 18.42
N ALA A 18 -14.37 -7.71 19.38
CA ALA A 18 -13.48 -8.85 19.60
C ALA A 18 -14.24 -10.12 19.96
N LEU A 19 -15.39 -9.99 20.67
CA LEU A 19 -16.24 -11.11 21.10
C LEU A 19 -17.27 -11.52 20.03
N ASN A 20 -17.77 -10.57 19.23
CA ASN A 20 -18.91 -10.78 18.30
C ASN A 20 -18.48 -11.03 16.85
N ASN A 21 -17.24 -11.35 16.59
CA ASN A 21 -16.70 -11.48 15.23
C ASN A 21 -17.34 -12.68 14.48
N LYS A 22 -18.56 -12.50 13.98
CA LYS A 22 -19.29 -13.48 13.17
C LYS A 22 -18.90 -13.44 11.70
N SER A 23 -18.32 -12.32 11.23
CA SER A 23 -17.86 -12.13 9.87
C SER A 23 -16.33 -12.24 9.81
N ASN A 24 -15.84 -12.87 8.76
CA ASN A 24 -14.41 -12.95 8.50
C ASN A 24 -13.89 -11.66 7.83
N LYS A 25 -14.76 -10.82 7.28
CA LYS A 25 -14.43 -9.57 6.55
C LYS A 25 -15.09 -8.39 7.26
N ASN A 26 -14.32 -7.58 7.97
CA ASN A 26 -14.85 -6.44 8.71
C ASN A 26 -14.14 -5.15 8.31
N ILE A 27 -14.92 -4.11 8.01
CA ILE A 27 -14.45 -2.75 7.82
C ILE A 27 -15.15 -1.88 8.86
N ILE A 28 -14.36 -1.24 9.72
CA ILE A 28 -14.83 -0.41 10.83
C ILE A 28 -14.50 1.04 10.50
N ILE A 29 -15.53 1.87 10.37
CA ILE A 29 -15.43 3.24 9.90
C ILE A 29 -15.55 4.21 11.06
N PHE A 30 -14.59 5.11 11.19
CA PHE A 30 -14.53 6.14 12.21
C PHE A 30 -14.71 7.53 11.60
N PRO A 31 -15.15 8.52 12.37
CA PRO A 31 -15.22 9.92 11.93
C PRO A 31 -13.86 10.48 11.48
N THR A 32 -12.78 10.08 12.16
CA THR A 32 -11.41 10.60 11.93
C THR A 32 -10.37 9.47 11.85
N ASP A 33 -9.25 9.72 11.14
CA ASP A 33 -8.10 8.81 11.11
C ASP A 33 -7.50 8.59 12.50
N LYS A 34 -7.49 9.62 13.34
CA LYS A 34 -7.00 9.52 14.71
C LYS A 34 -7.74 8.44 15.49
N GLU A 35 -9.06 8.45 15.44
CA GLU A 35 -9.89 7.44 16.12
C GLU A 35 -9.68 6.04 15.54
N ALA A 36 -9.53 5.93 14.22
CA ALA A 36 -9.25 4.66 13.56
C ALA A 36 -7.89 4.07 14.00
N ILE A 37 -6.84 4.92 14.09
CA ILE A 37 -5.50 4.52 14.55
C ILE A 37 -5.54 4.07 16.01
N GLU A 38 -6.16 4.86 16.87
CA GLU A 38 -6.27 4.55 18.28
C GLU A 38 -7.03 3.23 18.51
N PHE A 39 -8.13 3.03 17.77
CA PHE A 39 -8.88 1.77 17.79
C PHE A 39 -8.03 0.59 17.32
N SER A 40 -7.30 0.73 16.21
CA SER A 40 -6.42 -0.32 15.69
C SER A 40 -5.37 -0.72 16.70
N THR A 41 -4.79 0.25 17.41
CA THR A 41 -3.80 0.00 18.45
C THR A 41 -4.40 -0.77 19.63
N ASP A 42 -5.56 -0.35 20.12
CA ASP A 42 -6.25 -1.01 21.22
C ASP A 42 -6.69 -2.43 20.85
N PHE A 43 -7.17 -2.62 19.62
CA PHE A 43 -7.61 -3.93 19.13
C PHE A 43 -6.43 -4.90 18.94
N SER A 44 -5.30 -4.41 18.44
CA SER A 44 -4.06 -5.20 18.30
C SER A 44 -3.52 -5.68 19.66
N ASN A 45 -3.71 -4.89 20.73
CA ASN A 45 -3.35 -5.28 22.09
C ASN A 45 -4.12 -6.50 22.61
N LEU A 46 -5.24 -6.86 21.95
CA LEU A 46 -5.99 -8.08 22.23
C LEU A 46 -5.52 -9.30 21.41
N ASN A 47 -4.34 -9.23 20.80
CA ASN A 47 -3.77 -10.25 19.89
C ASN A 47 -4.72 -10.57 18.71
N LYS A 48 -5.37 -9.56 18.18
CA LYS A 48 -6.23 -9.64 16.99
C LYS A 48 -5.58 -8.85 15.86
N ASP A 49 -5.49 -9.47 14.68
CA ASP A 49 -4.99 -8.79 13.50
C ASP A 49 -6.00 -7.76 13.02
N ILE A 50 -5.56 -6.52 12.92
CA ILE A 50 -6.30 -5.40 12.37
C ILE A 50 -5.37 -4.50 11.58
N PHE A 51 -5.82 -4.08 10.42
CA PHE A 51 -5.10 -3.17 9.53
C PHE A 51 -5.73 -1.78 9.57
N HIS A 52 -4.90 -0.74 9.49
CA HIS A 52 -5.38 0.63 9.39
C HIS A 52 -5.25 1.13 7.95
N LEU A 53 -6.38 1.44 7.31
CA LEU A 53 -6.43 2.14 6.03
C LEU A 53 -6.41 3.66 6.29
N PRO A 54 -5.29 4.35 6.03
CA PRO A 54 -5.18 5.79 6.26
C PRO A 54 -5.84 6.60 5.14
N SER A 55 -6.28 7.83 5.45
CA SER A 55 -6.56 8.82 4.42
C SER A 55 -5.27 9.43 3.89
N TRP A 56 -5.32 10.02 2.69
CA TRP A 56 -4.21 10.83 2.20
C TRP A 56 -3.91 11.98 3.16
N ASP A 57 -2.64 12.20 3.40
CA ASP A 57 -2.09 13.28 4.22
C ASP A 57 -2.02 14.63 3.48
N THR A 58 -2.58 14.67 2.27
CA THR A 58 -2.71 15.85 1.43
C THR A 58 -4.18 16.19 1.18
N LEU A 59 -4.43 17.41 0.75
CA LEU A 59 -5.72 17.90 0.29
C LEU A 59 -5.67 18.11 -1.23
N SER A 60 -6.83 18.13 -1.87
CA SER A 60 -6.95 18.25 -3.34
C SER A 60 -6.37 19.54 -3.93
N TYR A 61 -6.06 20.53 -3.11
CA TYR A 61 -5.42 21.78 -3.52
C TYR A 61 -3.97 21.94 -3.04
N ASP A 62 -3.41 20.93 -2.38
CA ASP A 62 -2.00 20.92 -2.00
C ASP A 62 -1.12 20.76 -3.24
N SER A 63 0.09 21.29 -3.22
CA SER A 63 1.04 21.26 -4.33
C SER A 63 2.00 20.06 -4.29
N PHE A 64 1.64 18.98 -3.60
CA PHE A 64 2.44 17.76 -3.48
C PHE A 64 1.56 16.52 -3.34
N ALA A 65 2.06 15.40 -3.83
CA ALA A 65 1.40 14.10 -3.71
C ALA A 65 1.40 13.59 -2.25
N PRO A 66 0.50 12.67 -1.88
CA PRO A 66 0.54 12.00 -0.59
C PRO A 66 1.91 11.35 -0.33
N SER A 67 2.30 11.29 0.94
CA SER A 67 3.57 10.67 1.31
C SER A 67 3.63 9.19 0.86
N LEU A 68 4.83 8.72 0.52
CA LEU A 68 5.03 7.33 0.13
C LEU A 68 4.66 6.34 1.24
N ASP A 69 4.75 6.76 2.51
CA ASP A 69 4.31 5.97 3.65
C ASP A 69 2.79 5.71 3.62
N ILE A 70 2.02 6.73 3.32
CA ILE A 70 0.56 6.61 3.18
C ILE A 70 0.20 5.78 1.95
N GLN A 71 0.79 6.09 0.80
CA GLN A 71 0.55 5.34 -0.42
C GLN A 71 0.88 3.85 -0.25
N GLY A 72 2.03 3.53 0.37
CA GLY A 72 2.44 2.15 0.62
C GLY A 72 1.46 1.37 1.49
N LYS A 73 0.97 1.97 2.57
CA LYS A 73 -0.06 1.36 3.44
C LYS A 73 -1.37 1.13 2.71
N ARG A 74 -1.80 2.07 1.90
CA ARG A 74 -3.05 1.97 1.12
C ARG A 74 -2.97 0.86 0.08
N LEU A 75 -1.83 0.74 -0.63
CA LEU A 75 -1.59 -0.34 -1.59
C LEU A 75 -1.50 -1.72 -0.89
N GLU A 76 -0.91 -1.79 0.28
CA GLU A 76 -0.89 -3.02 1.09
C GLU A 76 -2.30 -3.47 1.48
N ILE A 77 -3.17 -2.53 1.88
CA ILE A 77 -4.57 -2.82 2.17
C ILE A 77 -5.33 -3.20 0.90
N ALA A 78 -5.09 -2.54 -0.23
CA ALA A 78 -5.69 -2.91 -1.51
C ALA A 78 -5.33 -4.37 -1.88
N HIS A 79 -4.07 -4.75 -1.72
CA HIS A 79 -3.63 -6.13 -1.94
C HIS A 79 -4.32 -7.11 -0.97
N LEU A 80 -4.38 -6.78 0.32
CA LEU A 80 -5.07 -7.59 1.32
C LEU A 80 -6.53 -7.85 0.95
N LEU A 81 -7.25 -6.82 0.52
CA LEU A 81 -8.66 -6.91 0.11
C LEU A 81 -8.88 -7.82 -1.11
N LEU A 82 -7.91 -7.88 -2.02
CA LEU A 82 -7.97 -8.71 -3.23
C LEU A 82 -7.60 -10.17 -2.98
N THR A 83 -6.72 -10.43 -2.01
CA THR A 83 -6.09 -11.75 -1.86
C THR A 83 -6.54 -12.54 -0.66
N THR A 84 -7.19 -11.90 0.34
CA THR A 84 -7.61 -12.56 1.58
C THR A 84 -9.12 -12.61 1.75
N ASP A 85 -9.59 -13.74 2.30
CA ASP A 85 -10.98 -13.93 2.67
C ASP A 85 -11.29 -13.54 4.13
N THR A 86 -10.27 -13.12 4.86
CA THR A 86 -10.41 -12.76 6.28
C THR A 86 -9.61 -11.49 6.57
N TYR A 87 -10.28 -10.43 7.03
CA TYR A 87 -9.61 -9.21 7.44
C TYR A 87 -10.45 -8.38 8.42
N ASN A 88 -9.75 -7.62 9.26
CA ASN A 88 -10.32 -6.52 10.02
C ASN A 88 -9.60 -5.24 9.60
N ILE A 89 -10.33 -4.25 9.13
CA ILE A 89 -9.77 -2.97 8.69
C ILE A 89 -10.46 -1.85 9.46
N ALA A 90 -9.67 -1.00 10.12
CA ALA A 90 -10.15 0.25 10.68
C ALA A 90 -9.79 1.40 9.73
N THR A 91 -10.74 2.29 9.49
CA THR A 91 -10.56 3.40 8.56
C THR A 91 -11.41 4.61 8.94
N SER A 92 -11.17 5.75 8.31
CA SER A 92 -12.00 6.94 8.47
C SER A 92 -12.96 7.15 7.32
N ILE A 93 -14.00 7.97 7.55
CA ILE A 93 -14.92 8.43 6.49
C ILE A 93 -14.12 9.10 5.35
N LYS A 94 -13.10 9.91 5.69
CA LYS A 94 -12.22 10.54 4.69
C LYS A 94 -11.48 9.50 3.85
N ALA A 95 -10.91 8.49 4.46
CA ALA A 95 -10.13 7.47 3.76
C ALA A 95 -11.00 6.60 2.85
N ILE A 96 -12.20 6.21 3.30
CA ILE A 96 -13.10 5.36 2.51
C ILE A 96 -13.70 6.10 1.31
N ALA A 97 -13.83 7.41 1.41
CA ALA A 97 -14.29 8.26 0.30
C ALA A 97 -13.20 8.57 -0.74
N GLN A 98 -11.93 8.35 -0.39
CA GLN A 98 -10.81 8.52 -1.31
C GLN A 98 -10.66 7.28 -2.20
N ARG A 99 -10.33 7.51 -3.46
CA ARG A 99 -10.18 6.44 -4.44
C ARG A 99 -9.00 5.53 -4.08
N ILE A 100 -9.18 4.24 -4.30
CA ILE A 100 -8.13 3.24 -4.26
C ILE A 100 -8.25 2.45 -5.55
N TYR A 101 -7.14 2.25 -6.23
CA TYR A 101 -7.09 1.41 -7.41
C TYR A 101 -6.97 -0.05 -7.00
N PHE A 102 -7.94 -0.88 -7.39
CA PHE A 102 -7.97 -2.30 -7.02
C PHE A 102 -7.80 -3.24 -8.21
N GLU A 103 -8.05 -2.76 -9.44
CA GLU A 103 -8.00 -3.62 -10.62
C GLU A 103 -6.54 -3.89 -10.98
N GLU A 104 -6.19 -5.17 -11.11
CA GLU A 104 -4.85 -5.62 -11.55
C GLU A 104 -3.67 -5.06 -10.74
N LEU A 105 -3.79 -5.03 -9.41
CA LEU A 105 -2.68 -4.62 -8.56
C LEU A 105 -1.51 -5.60 -8.72
N GLU A 106 -0.55 -5.23 -9.53
CA GLU A 106 0.67 -5.97 -9.70
C GLU A 106 1.55 -5.82 -8.48
N ILE A 107 2.05 -6.94 -8.00
CA ILE A 107 2.95 -7.01 -6.85
C ILE A 107 4.09 -7.96 -7.15
N CYS A 108 5.19 -7.80 -6.46
CA CYS A 108 6.31 -8.70 -6.52
C CYS A 108 6.53 -9.34 -5.15
N ASN A 109 6.38 -10.68 -5.07
CA ASN A 109 6.73 -11.46 -3.90
C ASN A 109 8.14 -12.00 -4.07
N ILE A 110 8.96 -11.89 -3.03
CA ILE A 110 10.31 -12.43 -3.00
C ILE A 110 10.45 -13.27 -1.73
N SER A 111 10.77 -14.55 -1.90
CA SER A 111 10.89 -15.51 -0.81
C SER A 111 12.26 -16.15 -0.76
N LEU A 112 12.75 -16.45 0.43
CA LEU A 112 14.00 -17.15 0.64
C LEU A 112 13.94 -18.55 0.01
N ASN A 113 15.02 -18.99 -0.63
CA ASN A 113 15.14 -20.25 -1.36
C ASN A 113 14.22 -20.39 -2.59
N GLU A 114 13.65 -19.32 -3.09
CA GLU A 114 12.90 -19.28 -4.33
C GLU A 114 13.84 -19.02 -5.51
N GLU A 115 13.58 -19.66 -6.65
CA GLU A 115 14.24 -19.35 -7.92
C GLU A 115 13.46 -18.22 -8.61
N ILE A 116 14.10 -17.08 -8.80
CA ILE A 116 13.52 -15.89 -9.43
C ILE A 116 14.49 -15.42 -10.50
N ASP A 117 14.03 -15.35 -11.75
CA ASP A 117 14.79 -14.74 -12.83
C ASP A 117 15.17 -13.29 -12.44
N PHE A 118 16.46 -13.07 -12.23
CA PHE A 118 16.99 -11.82 -11.72
C PHE A 118 16.72 -10.65 -12.66
N ASP A 119 16.85 -10.85 -13.97
CA ASP A 119 16.64 -9.79 -14.96
C ASP A 119 15.15 -9.43 -15.06
N LEU A 120 14.27 -10.43 -15.06
CA LEU A 120 12.83 -10.22 -15.03
C LEU A 120 12.38 -9.49 -13.75
N LEU A 121 12.99 -9.80 -12.61
CA LEU A 121 12.71 -9.09 -11.35
C LEU A 121 13.05 -7.60 -11.47
N ILE A 122 14.16 -7.25 -12.11
CA ILE A 122 14.55 -5.86 -12.34
C ILE A 122 13.56 -5.15 -13.28
N GLU A 123 13.15 -5.82 -14.35
CA GLU A 123 12.11 -5.28 -15.26
C GLU A 123 10.79 -5.02 -14.51
N ASN A 124 10.37 -5.95 -13.65
CA ASN A 124 9.17 -5.79 -12.82
C ASN A 124 9.30 -4.61 -11.86
N LEU A 125 10.45 -4.40 -11.21
CA LEU A 125 10.66 -3.24 -10.34
C LEU A 125 10.55 -1.91 -11.11
N ILE A 126 11.10 -1.85 -12.33
CA ILE A 126 10.98 -0.67 -13.20
C ILE A 126 9.51 -0.46 -13.60
N HIS A 127 8.80 -1.53 -13.96
CA HIS A 127 7.37 -1.48 -14.27
C HIS A 127 6.55 -0.95 -13.09
N LEU A 128 6.84 -1.42 -11.89
CA LEU A 128 6.25 -0.94 -10.63
C LEU A 128 6.70 0.49 -10.24
N LYS A 129 7.40 1.22 -11.13
CA LYS A 129 7.84 2.60 -10.99
C LYS A 129 8.95 2.82 -9.95
N TYR A 130 9.69 1.77 -9.56
CA TYR A 130 10.89 1.95 -8.74
C TYR A 130 12.01 2.58 -9.55
N GLN A 131 12.72 3.53 -8.93
CA GLN A 131 13.85 4.22 -9.54
C GLN A 131 15.16 3.50 -9.25
N ARG A 132 15.91 3.15 -10.30
CA ARG A 132 17.25 2.62 -10.14
C ARG A 132 18.22 3.73 -9.71
N LYS A 133 18.99 3.47 -8.65
CA LYS A 133 20.00 4.37 -8.08
C LYS A 133 21.30 3.60 -7.82
N ASP A 134 22.42 4.33 -7.63
CA ASP A 134 23.67 3.70 -7.25
C ASP A 134 23.64 3.18 -5.81
N ARG A 135 22.81 3.80 -4.96
CA ARG A 135 22.61 3.44 -3.56
C ARG A 135 21.18 3.72 -3.14
N VAL A 136 20.63 2.82 -2.35
CA VAL A 136 19.27 2.96 -1.80
C VAL A 136 19.32 3.81 -0.52
N GLU A 137 18.64 4.97 -0.56
CA GLU A 137 18.56 5.93 0.54
C GLU A 137 17.12 6.37 0.85
N SER A 138 16.21 6.17 -0.10
CA SER A 138 14.80 6.59 0.02
C SER A 138 13.85 5.53 -0.52
N LYS A 139 12.62 5.53 -0.04
CA LYS A 139 11.53 4.69 -0.53
C LYS A 139 11.33 4.86 -2.03
N GLY A 140 10.85 3.80 -2.70
CA GLY A 140 10.62 3.81 -4.14
C GLY A 140 11.90 3.68 -4.99
N SER A 141 13.03 3.30 -4.39
CA SER A 141 14.29 3.11 -5.12
C SER A 141 14.86 1.71 -4.95
N PHE A 142 15.69 1.30 -5.92
CA PHE A 142 16.48 0.08 -5.86
C PHE A 142 17.90 0.28 -6.41
N ALA A 143 18.83 -0.59 -6.02
CA ALA A 143 20.21 -0.61 -6.49
C ALA A 143 20.68 -2.04 -6.71
N ILE A 144 21.57 -2.24 -7.68
CA ILE A 144 22.11 -3.57 -8.03
C ILE A 144 23.63 -3.53 -7.92
N ARG A 145 24.23 -4.54 -7.29
CA ARG A 145 25.66 -4.72 -7.17
C ARG A 145 26.03 -6.21 -7.31
N GLY A 146 26.36 -6.63 -8.53
CA GLY A 146 26.55 -8.06 -8.80
C GLY A 146 25.26 -8.84 -8.56
N GLY A 147 25.33 -9.94 -7.79
CA GLY A 147 24.16 -10.72 -7.38
C GLY A 147 23.39 -10.14 -6.17
N GLN A 148 23.57 -8.87 -5.83
CA GLN A 148 22.86 -8.20 -4.73
C GLN A 148 21.86 -7.20 -5.29
N LEU A 149 20.62 -7.30 -4.84
CA LEU A 149 19.56 -6.32 -5.03
C LEU A 149 19.24 -5.66 -3.69
N ASP A 150 19.42 -4.35 -3.62
CA ASP A 150 18.91 -3.52 -2.52
C ASP A 150 17.64 -2.82 -3.02
N VAL A 151 16.54 -2.91 -2.28
CA VAL A 151 15.26 -2.27 -2.62
C VAL A 151 14.63 -1.63 -1.39
N PHE A 152 14.02 -0.45 -1.53
CA PHE A 152 13.25 0.17 -0.46
C PHE A 152 11.78 0.28 -0.87
N PRO A 153 10.99 -0.78 -0.62
CA PRO A 153 9.58 -0.74 -0.91
C PRO A 153 8.87 0.32 -0.08
N ILE A 154 7.86 0.98 -0.66
CA ILE A 154 7.17 2.08 0.00
C ILE A 154 6.31 1.62 1.19
N ASN A 155 5.93 0.35 1.23
CA ASN A 155 5.18 -0.29 2.32
C ASN A 155 6.07 -0.77 3.50
N TYR A 156 7.40 -0.60 3.43
CA TYR A 156 8.32 -0.97 4.51
C TYR A 156 8.97 0.25 5.14
N ASN A 157 9.32 0.13 6.43
CA ASN A 157 10.05 1.18 7.16
C ASN A 157 11.57 1.09 7.00
N LEU A 158 12.08 -0.04 6.54
CA LEU A 158 13.50 -0.29 6.29
C LEU A 158 13.67 -0.90 4.90
N PRO A 159 14.73 -0.58 4.18
CA PRO A 159 15.06 -1.21 2.91
C PRO A 159 15.47 -2.67 3.13
N LEU A 160 15.37 -3.42 2.05
CA LEU A 160 15.65 -4.84 1.99
C LEU A 160 16.82 -5.10 1.04
N ARG A 161 17.69 -6.00 1.46
CA ARG A 161 18.83 -6.52 0.69
C ARG A 161 18.57 -7.97 0.39
N VAL A 162 18.58 -8.33 -0.86
CA VAL A 162 18.45 -9.69 -1.37
C VAL A 162 19.76 -10.11 -2.00
N ILE A 163 20.28 -11.26 -1.61
CA ILE A 163 21.50 -11.82 -2.18
C ILE A 163 21.11 -13.04 -2.99
N PHE A 164 21.51 -13.07 -4.25
CA PHE A 164 21.26 -14.11 -5.21
C PHE A 164 22.51 -14.94 -5.44
N ASP A 165 22.32 -16.26 -5.63
CA ASP A 165 23.29 -17.18 -6.21
C ASP A 165 22.71 -17.69 -7.54
N GLY A 166 23.12 -17.07 -8.65
CA GLY A 166 22.37 -17.17 -9.90
C GLY A 166 20.97 -16.58 -9.74
N ASP A 167 19.94 -17.38 -9.99
CA ASP A 167 18.53 -17.01 -9.81
C ASP A 167 17.96 -17.43 -8.45
N LEU A 168 18.75 -18.11 -7.63
CA LEU A 168 18.31 -18.54 -6.30
C LEU A 168 18.42 -17.39 -5.27
N VAL A 169 17.32 -17.09 -4.58
CA VAL A 169 17.32 -16.16 -3.44
C VAL A 169 17.98 -16.82 -2.23
N ASN A 170 19.22 -16.46 -1.94
CA ASN A 170 20.03 -17.06 -0.89
C ASN A 170 19.88 -16.37 0.48
N GLU A 171 19.72 -15.03 0.49
CA GLU A 171 19.54 -14.28 1.72
C GLU A 171 18.58 -13.10 1.51
N ILE A 172 17.78 -12.80 2.53
CA ILE A 172 16.94 -11.59 2.60
C ILE A 172 17.19 -10.92 3.95
N LYS A 173 17.62 -9.65 3.93
CA LYS A 173 17.93 -8.89 5.15
C LYS A 173 17.37 -7.47 5.07
N THR A 174 16.90 -6.94 6.18
CA THR A 174 16.71 -5.48 6.31
C THR A 174 18.06 -4.81 6.57
N PHE A 175 18.22 -3.56 6.17
CA PHE A 175 19.42 -2.80 6.43
C PHE A 175 19.14 -1.33 6.75
N ASP A 176 20.12 -0.67 7.34
CA ASP A 176 20.06 0.76 7.65
C ASP A 176 20.59 1.59 6.48
N THR A 177 19.84 2.61 6.06
CA THR A 177 20.16 3.44 4.88
C THR A 177 21.44 4.25 5.03
N ILE A 178 21.81 4.63 6.24
CA ILE A 178 22.96 5.49 6.52
C ILE A 178 24.24 4.64 6.61
N SER A 179 24.24 3.66 7.50
CA SER A 179 25.40 2.79 7.74
C SER A 179 25.54 1.67 6.71
N GLN A 180 24.48 1.34 5.96
CA GLN A 180 24.38 0.23 5.01
C GLN A 180 24.58 -1.16 5.63
N ARG A 181 24.49 -1.26 6.96
CA ARG A 181 24.65 -2.51 7.69
C ARG A 181 23.32 -3.24 7.79
N SER A 182 23.36 -4.55 7.62
CA SER A 182 22.20 -5.42 7.84
C SER A 182 21.76 -5.40 9.29
N ILE A 183 20.44 -5.43 9.51
CA ILE A 183 19.81 -5.35 10.84
C ILE A 183 19.18 -6.68 11.22
N SER A 184 18.34 -7.24 10.38
CA SER A 184 17.60 -8.48 10.66
C SER A 184 17.37 -9.30 9.39
N GLU A 185 17.19 -10.60 9.56
CA GLU A 185 16.83 -11.53 8.48
C GLU A 185 15.33 -11.56 8.29
N LYS A 186 14.92 -11.90 7.06
CA LYS A 186 13.53 -12.12 6.66
C LYS A 186 13.42 -13.38 5.81
N SER A 187 12.26 -14.05 5.90
CA SER A 187 11.96 -15.20 5.06
C SER A 187 11.31 -14.82 3.73
N ASN A 188 10.55 -13.75 3.72
CA ASN A 188 9.87 -13.23 2.52
C ASN A 188 9.53 -11.74 2.68
N PHE A 189 9.19 -11.10 1.59
CA PHE A 189 8.60 -9.76 1.57
C PHE A 189 7.84 -9.49 0.28
N LEU A 190 6.93 -8.51 0.38
CA LEU A 190 6.06 -8.06 -0.69
C LEU A 190 6.49 -6.68 -1.16
N VAL A 191 6.64 -6.50 -2.46
CA VAL A 191 6.89 -5.18 -3.08
C VAL A 191 5.61 -4.74 -3.77
N VAL A 192 4.99 -3.67 -3.25
CA VAL A 192 3.89 -2.98 -3.90
C VAL A 192 4.43 -1.94 -4.88
N PRO A 193 3.63 -1.44 -5.84
CA PRO A 193 4.05 -0.34 -6.72
C PRO A 193 4.60 0.86 -5.93
N ALA A 194 5.56 1.57 -6.51
CA ALA A 194 6.19 2.74 -5.87
C ALA A 194 5.25 3.96 -5.79
N THR A 195 4.06 3.87 -6.35
CA THR A 195 3.01 4.89 -6.28
C THR A 195 1.63 4.24 -6.41
N GLU A 196 0.60 4.80 -5.78
CA GLU A 196 -0.81 4.40 -5.99
C GLU A 196 -1.29 4.59 -7.43
N LEU A 197 -0.58 5.40 -8.22
CA LEU A 197 -0.95 5.76 -9.59
C LEU A 197 -0.17 4.98 -10.66
N PHE A 198 0.46 3.86 -10.30
CA PHE A 198 1.37 3.14 -11.20
C PHE A 198 0.71 2.65 -12.50
N GLN A 199 -0.59 2.37 -12.51
CA GLN A 199 -1.34 1.90 -13.67
C GLN A 199 -1.90 3.03 -14.54
N ILE A 200 -1.96 4.25 -14.03
CA ILE A 200 -2.47 5.39 -14.78
C ILE A 200 -1.39 5.87 -15.73
N GLN A 201 -1.67 5.80 -17.03
CA GLN A 201 -0.75 6.30 -18.04
C GLN A 201 -0.97 7.80 -18.27
N GLN A 202 0.11 8.52 -18.56
CA GLN A 202 0.02 9.95 -18.93
C GLN A 202 -0.91 10.19 -20.12
N SER A 203 -1.03 9.24 -21.05
CA SER A 203 -1.96 9.29 -22.18
C SER A 203 -3.42 9.40 -21.72
N ASP A 204 -3.79 8.77 -20.63
CA ASP A 204 -5.18 8.75 -20.14
C ASP A 204 -5.56 10.11 -19.56
N ILE A 205 -4.59 10.79 -18.95
CA ILE A 205 -4.73 12.14 -18.40
C ILE A 205 -4.75 13.19 -19.49
N LEU A 206 -3.90 13.06 -20.52
CA LEU A 206 -3.83 13.99 -21.64
C LEU A 206 -5.10 14.01 -22.47
N ASN A 207 -5.81 12.88 -22.57
CA ASN A 207 -7.09 12.80 -23.25
C ASN A 207 -8.20 13.60 -22.54
N LEU A 208 -8.04 13.91 -21.27
CA LEU A 208 -9.00 14.64 -20.43
C LEU A 208 -8.65 16.13 -20.28
N SER A 209 -7.38 16.49 -20.47
CA SER A 209 -6.94 17.88 -20.42
C SER A 209 -6.82 18.45 -21.83
N SER A 210 -7.60 19.48 -22.14
CA SER A 210 -7.48 20.25 -23.37
C SER A 210 -6.17 21.06 -23.50
N HIS A 211 -5.20 20.81 -22.63
CA HIS A 211 -3.91 21.51 -22.59
C HIS A 211 -2.77 20.53 -22.79
N ASN A 212 -2.01 20.74 -23.88
CA ASN A 212 -0.76 20.03 -24.19
C ASN A 212 0.29 20.28 -23.10
N LYS A 213 0.38 19.41 -22.11
CA LYS A 213 1.50 19.34 -21.18
C LYS A 213 2.25 18.04 -21.40
N GLU A 214 3.37 18.12 -22.07
CA GLU A 214 4.23 16.96 -22.38
C GLU A 214 4.96 16.36 -21.17
N ASN A 215 5.00 17.07 -20.02
CA ASN A 215 5.60 16.60 -18.79
C ASN A 215 4.80 17.13 -17.60
N LEU A 216 3.87 16.32 -17.10
CA LEU A 216 3.22 16.55 -15.81
C LEU A 216 4.18 16.13 -14.71
N ASP A 217 4.35 16.97 -13.67
CA ASP A 217 5.02 16.50 -12.46
C ASP A 217 4.13 15.50 -11.70
N ASP A 218 4.71 14.75 -10.76
CA ASP A 218 4.00 13.70 -10.01
C ASP A 218 2.76 14.24 -9.28
N TYR A 219 2.75 15.51 -8.95
CA TYR A 219 1.67 16.19 -8.28
C TYR A 219 0.51 16.53 -9.24
N GLU A 220 0.79 17.12 -10.38
CA GLU A 220 -0.22 17.40 -11.40
C GLU A 220 -0.86 16.09 -11.86
N PHE A 221 -0.04 15.04 -12.01
CA PHE A 221 -0.49 13.70 -12.32
C PHE A 221 -1.46 13.17 -11.25
N PHE A 222 -1.13 13.31 -9.97
CA PHE A 222 -1.98 12.87 -8.87
C PHE A 222 -3.29 13.64 -8.80
N GLN A 223 -3.28 14.95 -9.00
CA GLN A 223 -4.49 15.78 -9.05
C GLN A 223 -5.42 15.41 -10.20
N TYR A 224 -4.86 15.19 -11.40
CA TYR A 224 -5.66 14.79 -12.55
C TYR A 224 -6.28 13.41 -12.38
N SER A 225 -5.57 12.47 -11.77
CA SER A 225 -6.08 11.13 -11.50
C SER A 225 -7.30 11.13 -10.58
N GLN A 226 -7.43 12.10 -9.68
CA GLN A 226 -8.60 12.24 -8.80
C GLN A 226 -9.86 12.70 -9.55
N ASN A 227 -9.70 13.38 -10.69
CA ASN A 227 -10.80 13.87 -11.53
C ASN A 227 -11.18 12.87 -12.62
N LEU A 228 -10.42 11.79 -12.80
CA LEU A 228 -10.79 10.72 -13.69
C LEU A 228 -12.02 10.00 -13.12
N GLU A 229 -13.09 9.87 -13.91
CA GLU A 229 -14.26 9.04 -13.59
C GLU A 229 -13.90 7.53 -13.47
N LEU A 230 -12.63 7.21 -13.57
CA LEU A 230 -12.05 5.90 -13.65
C LEU A 230 -11.99 5.27 -12.29
N GLU A 231 -12.94 5.06 -11.51
CA GLU A 231 -12.70 4.08 -10.50
C GLU A 231 -13.39 4.18 -9.19
N LYS A 232 -13.69 3.04 -8.78
CA LYS A 232 -14.36 2.64 -7.56
C LYS A 232 -13.56 3.12 -6.34
N CYS A 233 -14.14 3.96 -5.52
CA CYS A 233 -13.64 4.14 -4.17
C CYS A 233 -13.97 2.89 -3.31
N LEU A 234 -13.35 2.75 -2.16
CA LEU A 234 -13.66 1.64 -1.26
C LEU A 234 -15.16 1.63 -0.88
N LEU A 235 -15.80 2.80 -0.88
CA LEU A 235 -17.24 2.94 -0.66
C LEU A 235 -18.04 2.23 -1.76
N ASP A 236 -17.63 2.34 -3.03
CA ASP A 236 -18.34 1.67 -4.14
C ASP A 236 -18.18 0.14 -4.05
N LEU A 237 -17.01 -0.34 -3.64
CA LEU A 237 -16.80 -1.76 -3.36
C LEU A 237 -17.65 -2.25 -2.19
N THR A 238 -17.72 -1.48 -1.11
CA THR A 238 -18.56 -1.83 0.03
C THR A 238 -20.03 -1.78 -0.33
N LEU A 239 -20.48 -0.80 -1.11
CA LEU A 239 -21.86 -0.71 -1.61
C LEU A 239 -22.19 -1.83 -2.62
N SER A 240 -21.25 -2.21 -3.49
CA SER A 240 -21.45 -3.35 -4.40
C SER A 240 -21.56 -4.68 -3.67
N LEU A 241 -20.92 -4.81 -2.51
CA LEU A 241 -21.04 -5.97 -1.61
C LEU A 241 -22.31 -5.93 -0.75
N ILE A 242 -22.92 -4.76 -0.55
CA ILE A 242 -24.21 -4.60 0.17
C ILE A 242 -25.40 -4.94 -0.74
N HIS A 243 -25.26 -4.90 -2.05
CA HIS A 243 -26.29 -5.28 -3.02
C HIS A 243 -26.34 -6.78 -3.33
N ILE A 244 -25.61 -7.59 -2.60
CA ILE A 244 -25.71 -9.05 -2.59
C ILE A 244 -26.28 -9.48 -1.24
#